data_f983102d98f80466199aceeef9b1b298
#
_entry.id   f983102d98f80466199aceeef9b1b298
#
_cell.length_a   1.000
_cell.length_b   1.000
_cell.length_c   1.000
_cell.angle_alpha   90.00
_cell.angle_beta   90.00
_cell.angle_gamma   90.00
#
_symmetry.space_group_name_H-M   'P 1'
#
loop_
_entity.id
_entity.type
_entity.pdbx_description
1 polymer ?
#
loop_
_entity_poly.entity_id
_entity_poly.type
_entity_poly.pdbx_seq_one_letter_code
_entity_poly.pdbx_strand_id
1 'polypeptide(L)'
;YEFIKAINNKTKKGIFLGDDMVWHNLNAISAQSCDFVFSSCPISVLKFKEIGINGFFVPIESNGKILKDYKLNKIYDVLHFGRKKTIRSSYIEYLKNNNINIKSISPYDSEADTFEKLAKLINQSKIVLNFSESSNGSRKFNQLRIFKKFYQLKGRIQMAGLSNSLCISQYSPSVDLMYDGELPVFSNKEECLKKIKLYLNDKNLLKEATEKFCKKSLEYEDSKYIDKIGNFLEAINIKDKEHFLTPIWYNQIFINQSMRLRFKRTLMKTFLQELINNAFNLRNKNILTKFHQFFFSIIIFIRYLPFLFIKFILGLIIKWKELILLPIKIENH
;
A
#
# COMPACT_ATOMS: atom_id res chain seq x y z
N TYR A 1 11.36 16.47 -2.33
CA TYR A 1 11.88 16.83 -1.01
C TYR A 1 12.24 18.33 -0.96
N GLU A 2 13.19 18.82 -1.75
CA GLU A 2 13.61 20.23 -1.78
C GLU A 2 12.47 21.20 -2.11
N PHE A 3 11.59 20.83 -3.03
CA PHE A 3 10.41 21.63 -3.36
C PHE A 3 9.48 21.82 -2.15
N ILE A 4 9.23 20.76 -1.37
CA ILE A 4 8.39 20.85 -0.17
C ILE A 4 9.04 21.71 0.91
N LYS A 5 10.37 21.66 1.04
CA LYS A 5 11.13 22.54 1.95
C LYS A 5 11.02 24.01 1.57
N ALA A 6 10.98 24.31 0.29
CA ALA A 6 10.90 25.69 -0.21
C ALA A 6 9.53 26.34 0.01
N ILE A 7 8.48 25.57 0.30
CA ILE A 7 7.15 26.11 0.61
C ILE A 7 7.22 26.87 1.95
N ASN A 8 6.56 28.03 1.98
CA ASN A 8 6.51 28.91 3.14
C ASN A 8 6.12 28.16 4.44
N ASN A 9 6.84 28.39 5.53
CA ASN A 9 6.61 27.75 6.83
C ASN A 9 5.26 28.11 7.48
N LYS A 10 4.55 29.12 6.97
CA LYS A 10 3.21 29.49 7.46
C LYS A 10 2.10 28.55 6.99
N THR A 11 2.38 27.67 6.04
CA THR A 11 1.39 26.74 5.45
C THR A 11 1.64 25.32 5.93
N LYS A 12 0.60 24.64 6.44
CA LYS A 12 0.67 23.22 6.79
C LYS A 12 0.91 22.39 5.55
N LYS A 13 1.94 21.55 5.58
CA LYS A 13 2.34 20.68 4.47
C LYS A 13 1.94 19.25 4.77
N GLY A 14 1.15 18.65 3.90
CA GLY A 14 0.71 17.27 4.03
C GLY A 14 1.01 16.44 2.79
N ILE A 15 1.08 15.14 2.97
CA ILE A 15 1.20 14.16 1.88
C ILE A 15 0.20 13.04 2.08
N PHE A 16 -0.46 12.61 1.00
CA PHE A 16 -1.30 11.41 0.99
C PHE A 16 -0.52 10.24 0.39
N LEU A 17 -0.50 9.11 1.10
CA LEU A 17 0.26 7.92 0.74
C LEU A 17 -0.68 6.72 0.56
N GLY A 18 -0.88 6.35 -0.70
CA GLY A 18 -1.51 5.08 -1.08
C GLY A 18 -0.50 3.94 -1.12
N ASP A 19 -0.97 2.69 -1.01
CA ASP A 19 -0.12 1.47 -1.04
C ASP A 19 1.09 1.52 -0.08
N ASP A 20 0.98 2.30 1.00
CA ASP A 20 2.10 2.69 1.84
C ASP A 20 2.78 1.51 2.54
N MET A 21 2.06 0.42 2.87
CA MET A 21 2.67 -0.79 3.45
C MET A 21 3.82 -1.33 2.60
N VAL A 22 3.71 -1.24 1.28
CA VAL A 22 4.74 -1.73 0.34
C VAL A 22 5.89 -0.74 0.21
N TRP A 23 5.56 0.56 0.25
CA TRP A 23 6.48 1.65 -0.03
C TRP A 23 6.88 2.45 1.20
N HIS A 24 6.48 2.00 2.40
CA HIS A 24 6.60 2.78 3.64
C HIS A 24 7.99 3.39 3.85
N ASN A 25 9.04 2.61 3.63
CA ASN A 25 10.40 3.09 3.85
C ASN A 25 10.83 4.21 2.88
N LEU A 26 10.32 4.18 1.64
CA LEU A 26 10.55 5.27 0.68
C LEU A 26 9.68 6.49 1.01
N ASN A 27 8.43 6.22 1.34
CA ASN A 27 7.44 7.24 1.65
C ASN A 27 7.82 8.01 2.92
N ALA A 28 8.40 7.34 3.91
CA ALA A 28 8.84 7.94 5.16
C ALA A 28 9.90 9.03 4.95
N ILE A 29 10.73 8.92 3.91
CA ILE A 29 11.71 9.96 3.57
C ILE A 29 11.01 11.23 3.10
N SER A 30 10.04 11.09 2.19
CA SER A 30 9.25 12.22 1.72
C SER A 30 8.37 12.81 2.83
N ALA A 31 7.84 11.96 3.69
CA ALA A 31 7.00 12.33 4.81
C ALA A 31 7.70 13.22 5.85
N GLN A 32 9.00 13.07 6.03
CA GLN A 32 9.78 13.90 6.95
C GLN A 32 9.80 15.38 6.57
N SER A 33 9.54 15.71 5.31
CA SER A 33 9.45 17.11 4.85
C SER A 33 8.05 17.71 5.07
N CYS A 34 7.10 16.91 5.54
CA CYS A 34 5.71 17.31 5.73
C CYS A 34 5.38 17.46 7.22
N ASP A 35 4.38 18.28 7.53
CA ASP A 35 3.88 18.45 8.89
C ASP A 35 2.99 17.29 9.31
N PHE A 36 2.35 16.63 8.31
CA PHE A 36 1.53 15.46 8.52
C PHE A 36 1.49 14.54 7.31
N VAL A 37 1.03 13.31 7.56
CA VAL A 37 0.86 12.27 6.54
C VAL A 37 -0.54 11.69 6.66
N PHE A 38 -1.25 11.65 5.54
CA PHE A 38 -2.41 10.78 5.38
C PHE A 38 -1.97 9.45 4.78
N SER A 39 -2.37 8.36 5.39
CA SER A 39 -2.10 7.02 4.86
C SER A 39 -3.36 6.18 4.81
N SER A 40 -3.51 5.43 3.71
CA SER A 40 -4.57 4.43 3.58
C SER A 40 -4.29 3.13 4.34
N CYS A 41 -3.25 3.10 5.16
CA CYS A 41 -2.86 1.95 5.97
C CYS A 41 -2.70 2.34 7.44
N PRO A 42 -3.55 1.82 8.36
CA PRO A 42 -3.47 2.16 9.78
C PRO A 42 -2.14 1.71 10.42
N ILE A 43 -1.56 0.60 9.98
CA ILE A 43 -0.23 0.16 10.46
C ILE A 43 0.86 1.15 10.07
N SER A 44 0.80 1.71 8.85
CA SER A 44 1.76 2.74 8.43
C SER A 44 1.64 4.00 9.26
N VAL A 45 0.44 4.37 9.69
CA VAL A 45 0.23 5.51 10.59
C VAL A 45 0.95 5.30 11.93
N LEU A 46 0.89 4.11 12.50
CA LEU A 46 1.62 3.78 13.73
C LEU A 46 3.14 3.93 13.53
N LYS A 47 3.66 3.43 12.41
CA LYS A 47 5.08 3.55 12.06
C LYS A 47 5.51 5.02 11.86
N PHE A 48 4.66 5.87 11.28
CA PHE A 48 4.95 7.30 11.18
C PHE A 48 5.03 7.95 12.55
N LYS A 49 4.13 7.59 13.48
CA LYS A 49 4.17 8.08 14.85
C LYS A 49 5.46 7.69 15.58
N GLU A 50 5.96 6.46 15.38
CA GLU A 50 7.23 5.99 15.96
C GLU A 50 8.43 6.86 15.56
N ILE A 51 8.40 7.45 14.37
CA ILE A 51 9.46 8.33 13.87
C ILE A 51 9.13 9.84 14.02
N GLY A 52 8.16 10.17 14.87
CA GLY A 52 7.80 11.55 15.20
C GLY A 52 7.02 12.30 14.12
N ILE A 53 6.45 11.59 13.14
CA ILE A 53 5.62 12.19 12.09
C ILE A 53 4.14 12.07 12.46
N ASN A 54 3.39 13.17 12.36
CA ASN A 54 1.96 13.16 12.55
C ASN A 54 1.28 12.37 11.43
N GLY A 55 0.88 11.14 11.71
CA GLY A 55 0.17 10.29 10.76
C GLY A 55 -1.31 10.21 11.10
N PHE A 56 -2.15 10.22 10.08
CA PHE A 56 -3.58 9.99 10.20
C PHE A 56 -4.06 8.99 9.14
N PHE A 57 -4.87 8.03 9.57
CA PHE A 57 -5.46 7.05 8.66
C PHE A 57 -6.60 7.70 7.88
N VAL A 58 -6.60 7.52 6.56
CA VAL A 58 -7.69 7.94 5.68
C VAL A 58 -8.16 6.73 4.90
N PRO A 59 -9.40 6.28 5.09
CA PRO A 59 -9.95 5.18 4.32
C PRO A 59 -10.02 5.57 2.84
N ILE A 60 -9.79 4.60 1.98
CA ILE A 60 -9.95 4.76 0.53
C ILE A 60 -11.20 4.02 0.08
N GLU A 61 -11.77 4.49 -1.03
CA GLU A 61 -12.96 3.87 -1.64
C GLU A 61 -14.14 3.83 -0.66
N SER A 62 -14.43 4.97 -0.02
CA SER A 62 -15.41 5.14 1.06
C SER A 62 -16.59 6.06 0.70
N ASN A 63 -16.77 6.39 -0.57
CA ASN A 63 -17.84 7.27 -1.04
C ASN A 63 -19.22 6.60 -0.92
N GLY A 64 -19.95 6.92 0.13
CA GLY A 64 -21.27 6.36 0.44
C GLY A 64 -22.39 6.80 -0.51
N LYS A 65 -22.17 7.81 -1.35
CA LYS A 65 -23.14 8.18 -2.40
C LYS A 65 -23.17 7.14 -3.53
N ILE A 66 -22.02 6.53 -3.82
CA ILE A 66 -21.85 5.53 -4.87
C ILE A 66 -21.85 4.11 -4.27
N LEU A 67 -21.06 3.90 -3.23
CA LEU A 67 -20.96 2.63 -2.52
C LEU A 67 -22.07 2.55 -1.47
N LYS A 68 -23.19 1.99 -1.84
CA LYS A 68 -24.39 1.89 -0.99
C LYS A 68 -25.16 0.61 -1.24
N ASP A 69 -26.12 0.32 -0.39
CA ASP A 69 -27.08 -0.73 -0.63
C ASP A 69 -28.08 -0.32 -1.73
N TYR A 70 -27.98 -0.93 -2.90
CA TYR A 70 -28.90 -0.76 -4.02
C TYR A 70 -30.14 -1.64 -3.91
N LYS A 71 -30.25 -2.46 -2.87
CA LYS A 71 -31.37 -3.40 -2.62
C LYS A 71 -31.60 -4.37 -3.78
N LEU A 72 -30.52 -4.78 -4.46
CA LEU A 72 -30.58 -5.74 -5.56
C LEU A 72 -30.60 -7.18 -5.03
N ASN A 73 -31.21 -8.08 -5.80
CA ASN A 73 -31.23 -9.50 -5.49
C ASN A 73 -29.80 -10.09 -5.51
N LYS A 74 -29.49 -10.93 -4.55
CA LYS A 74 -28.21 -11.65 -4.47
C LYS A 74 -28.22 -12.81 -5.48
N ILE A 75 -27.46 -12.66 -6.57
CA ILE A 75 -27.39 -13.66 -7.65
C ILE A 75 -26.06 -14.42 -7.68
N TYR A 76 -25.01 -13.88 -7.07
CA TYR A 76 -23.71 -14.53 -6.95
C TYR A 76 -23.45 -14.97 -5.50
N ASP A 77 -22.87 -16.15 -5.32
CA ASP A 77 -22.44 -16.57 -3.99
C ASP A 77 -21.18 -15.79 -3.57
N VAL A 78 -20.19 -15.70 -4.47
CA VAL A 78 -18.93 -15.02 -4.21
C VAL A 78 -18.57 -14.11 -5.38
N LEU A 79 -18.15 -12.89 -5.09
CA LEU A 79 -17.53 -11.98 -6.04
C LEU A 79 -16.05 -11.79 -5.71
N HIS A 80 -15.20 -11.96 -6.71
CA HIS A 80 -13.82 -11.47 -6.69
C HIS A 80 -13.65 -10.43 -7.79
N PHE A 81 -13.07 -9.28 -7.46
CA PHE A 81 -12.70 -8.26 -8.44
C PHE A 81 -11.26 -7.78 -8.23
N GLY A 82 -10.63 -7.48 -9.34
CA GLY A 82 -9.24 -7.03 -9.40
C GLY A 82 -8.31 -8.00 -10.14
N ARG A 83 -7.01 -7.72 -10.11
CA ARG A 83 -6.04 -8.47 -10.92
C ARG A 83 -6.00 -9.94 -10.52
N LYS A 84 -6.21 -10.81 -11.51
CA LYS A 84 -6.05 -12.26 -11.39
C LYS A 84 -4.56 -12.60 -11.55
N LYS A 85 -3.82 -12.71 -10.46
CA LYS A 85 -2.43 -13.19 -10.48
C LYS A 85 -2.34 -14.55 -9.80
N THR A 86 -1.32 -15.31 -10.17
CA THR A 86 -1.04 -16.73 -9.84
C THR A 86 -1.71 -17.28 -8.57
N ILE A 87 -1.48 -16.66 -7.43
CA ILE A 87 -2.06 -17.13 -6.15
C ILE A 87 -3.58 -16.96 -6.15
N ARG A 88 -4.09 -15.80 -6.57
CA ARG A 88 -5.54 -15.51 -6.57
C ARG A 88 -6.28 -16.40 -7.54
N SER A 89 -5.75 -16.63 -8.74
CA SER A 89 -6.32 -17.57 -9.71
C SER A 89 -6.47 -18.95 -9.11
N SER A 90 -5.45 -19.44 -8.42
CA SER A 90 -5.49 -20.77 -7.81
C SER A 90 -6.54 -20.91 -6.68
N TYR A 91 -6.85 -19.83 -5.96
CA TYR A 91 -7.98 -19.83 -5.00
C TYR A 91 -9.31 -19.84 -5.74
N ILE A 92 -9.46 -19.03 -6.79
CA ILE A 92 -10.69 -18.96 -7.58
C ILE A 92 -11.00 -20.32 -8.22
N GLU A 93 -10.01 -20.96 -8.82
CA GLU A 93 -10.14 -22.32 -9.39
C GLU A 93 -10.49 -23.35 -8.32
N TYR A 94 -9.83 -23.30 -7.17
CA TYR A 94 -10.13 -24.20 -6.06
C TYR A 94 -11.57 -24.05 -5.57
N LEU A 95 -12.07 -22.83 -5.44
CA LEU A 95 -13.46 -22.57 -5.05
C LEU A 95 -14.46 -23.05 -6.10
N LYS A 96 -14.20 -22.83 -7.39
CA LYS A 96 -15.02 -23.35 -8.49
C LYS A 96 -15.09 -24.86 -8.49
N ASN A 97 -13.96 -25.54 -8.30
CA ASN A 97 -13.89 -27.00 -8.24
C ASN A 97 -14.62 -27.57 -7.01
N ASN A 98 -14.92 -26.74 -6.01
CA ASN A 98 -15.71 -27.09 -4.83
C ASN A 98 -17.16 -26.57 -4.92
N ASN A 99 -17.68 -26.35 -6.14
CA ASN A 99 -19.06 -25.96 -6.44
C ASN A 99 -19.49 -24.60 -5.85
N ILE A 100 -18.57 -23.67 -5.69
CA ILE A 100 -18.91 -22.28 -5.31
C ILE A 100 -19.19 -21.47 -6.58
N ASN A 101 -20.37 -20.86 -6.66
CA ASN A 101 -20.72 -19.93 -7.74
C ASN A 101 -19.97 -18.60 -7.54
N ILE A 102 -18.79 -18.52 -8.15
CA ILE A 102 -17.91 -17.35 -8.06
C ILE A 102 -17.89 -16.57 -9.35
N LYS A 103 -18.32 -15.30 -9.30
CA LYS A 103 -18.08 -14.29 -10.33
C LYS A 103 -16.70 -13.67 -10.10
N SER A 104 -15.90 -13.60 -11.14
CA SER A 104 -14.56 -13.00 -11.02
C SER A 104 -14.32 -12.00 -12.15
N ILE A 105 -14.03 -10.76 -11.79
CA ILE A 105 -13.94 -9.60 -12.69
C ILE A 105 -12.53 -9.05 -12.70
N SER A 106 -12.03 -8.71 -13.88
CA SER A 106 -10.75 -8.01 -14.10
C SER A 106 -10.91 -6.49 -13.96
N PRO A 107 -9.83 -5.72 -13.70
CA PRO A 107 -9.92 -4.27 -13.54
C PRO A 107 -10.40 -3.51 -14.78
N TYR A 108 -10.38 -4.11 -15.96
CA TYR A 108 -10.76 -3.51 -17.24
C TYR A 108 -11.98 -4.16 -17.86
N ASP A 109 -12.75 -4.85 -17.03
CA ASP A 109 -13.98 -5.50 -17.47
C ASP A 109 -15.08 -4.45 -17.61
N SER A 110 -15.77 -4.44 -18.74
CA SER A 110 -16.86 -3.49 -19.03
C SER A 110 -18.05 -3.62 -18.08
N GLU A 111 -18.20 -4.76 -17.41
CA GLU A 111 -19.22 -4.95 -16.37
C GLU A 111 -18.95 -4.12 -15.11
N ALA A 112 -17.70 -3.67 -14.89
CA ALA A 112 -17.26 -2.94 -13.70
C ALA A 112 -16.32 -1.78 -14.04
N ASP A 113 -16.51 -1.12 -15.19
CA ASP A 113 -15.69 -0.01 -15.67
C ASP A 113 -15.91 1.29 -14.89
N THR A 114 -17.02 1.36 -14.13
CA THR A 114 -17.31 2.46 -13.21
C THR A 114 -17.49 1.97 -11.78
N PHE A 115 -17.25 2.85 -10.80
CA PHE A 115 -17.50 2.53 -9.40
C PHE A 115 -18.96 2.18 -9.11
N GLU A 116 -19.89 2.79 -9.81
CA GLU A 116 -21.33 2.51 -9.64
C GLU A 116 -21.68 1.10 -10.14
N LYS A 117 -21.22 0.71 -11.32
CA LYS A 117 -21.42 -0.65 -11.83
C LYS A 117 -20.80 -1.70 -10.90
N LEU A 118 -19.59 -1.43 -10.42
CA LEU A 118 -18.92 -2.31 -9.47
C LEU A 118 -19.69 -2.40 -8.15
N ALA A 119 -20.20 -1.29 -7.62
CA ALA A 119 -21.04 -1.28 -6.41
C ALA A 119 -22.30 -2.10 -6.57
N LYS A 120 -22.97 -2.03 -7.73
CA LYS A 120 -24.14 -2.86 -8.05
C LYS A 120 -23.79 -4.35 -8.11
N LEU A 121 -22.66 -4.72 -8.72
CA LEU A 121 -22.18 -6.11 -8.73
C LEU A 121 -21.83 -6.61 -7.32
N ILE A 122 -21.20 -5.78 -6.50
CA ILE A 122 -20.96 -6.10 -5.08
C ILE A 122 -22.30 -6.33 -4.39
N ASN A 123 -23.26 -5.43 -4.56
CA ASN A 123 -24.57 -5.54 -3.95
C ASN A 123 -25.34 -6.80 -4.38
N GLN A 124 -25.14 -7.29 -5.63
CA GLN A 124 -25.69 -8.55 -6.13
C GLN A 124 -24.97 -9.80 -5.62
N SER A 125 -23.92 -9.66 -4.84
CA SER A 125 -23.12 -10.77 -4.34
C SER A 125 -23.36 -10.98 -2.85
N LYS A 126 -23.42 -12.24 -2.40
CA LYS A 126 -23.54 -12.57 -0.98
C LYS A 126 -22.24 -12.25 -0.24
N ILE A 127 -21.12 -12.66 -0.83
CA ILE A 127 -19.78 -12.57 -0.25
C ILE A 127 -18.83 -11.92 -1.26
N VAL A 128 -17.99 -11.00 -0.79
CA VAL A 128 -16.83 -10.47 -1.52
C VAL A 128 -15.57 -11.13 -1.00
N LEU A 129 -14.78 -11.70 -1.91
CA LEU A 129 -13.50 -12.31 -1.58
C LEU A 129 -12.36 -11.32 -1.74
N ASN A 130 -11.66 -11.02 -0.64
CA ASN A 130 -10.52 -10.13 -0.64
C ASN A 130 -9.20 -10.85 -0.39
N PHE A 131 -8.15 -10.42 -1.11
CA PHE A 131 -6.78 -10.84 -0.89
C PHE A 131 -5.94 -9.65 -0.43
N SER A 132 -5.49 -9.71 0.79
CA SER A 132 -4.63 -8.69 1.42
C SER A 132 -3.20 -8.76 0.93
N GLU A 133 -2.69 -9.93 0.57
CA GLU A 133 -1.34 -10.09 0.07
C GLU A 133 -1.12 -9.27 -1.21
N SER A 134 -0.12 -8.40 -1.19
CA SER A 134 0.23 -7.60 -2.35
C SER A 134 0.83 -8.49 -3.43
N SER A 135 0.21 -8.48 -4.61
CA SER A 135 0.71 -9.21 -5.77
C SER A 135 2.09 -8.72 -6.26
N ASN A 136 2.50 -7.54 -5.83
CA ASN A 136 3.82 -6.97 -6.15
C ASN A 136 4.87 -7.36 -5.11
N GLY A 137 4.46 -7.85 -3.94
CA GLY A 137 5.36 -8.25 -2.84
C GLY A 137 6.25 -9.44 -3.17
N SER A 138 5.87 -10.27 -4.13
CA SER A 138 6.64 -11.44 -4.54
C SER A 138 7.77 -11.12 -5.53
N ARG A 139 7.83 -9.91 -6.10
CA ARG A 139 8.78 -9.60 -7.16
C ARG A 139 9.79 -8.53 -6.74
N LYS A 140 11.05 -8.93 -6.55
CA LYS A 140 12.28 -8.12 -6.63
C LYS A 140 12.43 -6.88 -5.73
N PHE A 141 11.34 -6.28 -5.23
CA PHE A 141 11.38 -5.06 -4.42
C PHE A 141 11.53 -5.33 -2.92
N ASN A 142 11.13 -6.52 -2.49
CA ASN A 142 11.01 -6.92 -1.10
C ASN A 142 11.99 -7.99 -0.70
N GLN A 143 13.23 -7.78 -0.93
CA GLN A 143 14.23 -8.76 -0.55
C GLN A 143 14.99 -8.39 0.74
N LEU A 144 14.49 -7.51 1.53
CA LEU A 144 14.79 -7.57 2.95
C LEU A 144 14.18 -8.90 3.42
N ARG A 145 15.04 -9.85 3.82
CA ARG A 145 14.63 -11.21 4.24
C ARG A 145 13.57 -11.22 5.34
N ILE A 146 13.37 -10.08 6.00
CA ILE A 146 12.41 -9.85 7.08
C ILE A 146 10.96 -9.75 6.54
N PHE A 147 10.75 -9.25 5.32
CA PHE A 147 9.40 -9.02 4.78
C PHE A 147 9.18 -9.84 3.50
N LYS A 148 9.03 -11.14 3.63
CA LYS A 148 8.72 -12.01 2.48
C LYS A 148 7.33 -11.77 1.90
N LYS A 149 6.40 -11.29 2.72
CA LYS A 149 5.01 -11.05 2.33
C LYS A 149 4.51 -9.74 2.91
N PHE A 150 3.83 -8.93 2.09
CA PHE A 150 3.15 -7.72 2.52
C PHE A 150 1.66 -7.94 2.46
N TYR A 151 1.00 -7.69 3.56
CA TYR A 151 -0.43 -7.73 3.69
C TYR A 151 -0.95 -6.31 3.82
N GLN A 152 -1.73 -5.87 2.85
CA GLN A 152 -2.29 -4.52 2.81
C GLN A 152 -3.77 -4.54 3.14
N LEU A 153 -4.24 -3.50 3.80
CA LEU A 153 -5.64 -3.15 3.76
C LEU A 153 -6.00 -2.80 2.30
N LYS A 154 -7.08 -3.38 1.81
CA LYS A 154 -7.58 -3.11 0.45
C LYS A 154 -8.93 -2.44 0.53
N GLY A 155 -9.16 -1.42 -0.26
CA GLY A 155 -10.43 -0.71 -0.35
C GLY A 155 -11.62 -1.60 -0.67
N ARG A 156 -11.39 -2.78 -1.29
CA ARG A 156 -12.44 -3.80 -1.51
C ARG A 156 -13.21 -4.17 -0.27
N ILE A 157 -12.55 -4.17 0.89
CA ILE A 157 -13.20 -4.47 2.17
C ILE A 157 -14.24 -3.38 2.45
N GLN A 158 -13.83 -2.13 2.36
CA GLN A 158 -14.72 -0.99 2.59
C GLN A 158 -15.84 -0.94 1.56
N MET A 159 -15.51 -1.16 0.27
CA MET A 159 -16.52 -1.24 -0.80
C MET A 159 -17.57 -2.32 -0.54
N ALA A 160 -17.17 -3.50 -0.06
CA ALA A 160 -18.09 -4.58 0.25
C ALA A 160 -19.07 -4.20 1.35
N GLY A 161 -18.56 -3.62 2.45
CA GLY A 161 -19.39 -3.24 3.59
C GLY A 161 -20.39 -2.13 3.25
N LEU A 162 -19.94 -1.10 2.55
CA LEU A 162 -20.82 0.00 2.12
C LEU A 162 -21.88 -0.46 1.10
N SER A 163 -21.58 -1.47 0.28
CA SER A 163 -22.50 -2.01 -0.72
C SER A 163 -23.29 -3.24 -0.23
N ASN A 164 -23.42 -3.43 1.07
CA ASN A 164 -24.24 -4.47 1.71
C ASN A 164 -23.87 -5.91 1.28
N SER A 165 -22.58 -6.27 1.38
CA SER A 165 -22.08 -7.62 1.14
C SER A 165 -21.04 -7.98 2.19
N LEU A 166 -21.09 -9.23 2.69
CA LEU A 166 -20.08 -9.72 3.62
C LEU A 166 -18.72 -9.80 2.90
N CYS A 167 -17.65 -9.31 3.52
CA CYS A 167 -16.31 -9.55 3.02
C CYS A 167 -15.66 -10.71 3.78
N ILE A 168 -15.12 -11.68 3.05
CA ILE A 168 -14.19 -12.68 3.60
C ILE A 168 -12.80 -12.34 3.09
N SER A 169 -11.86 -12.04 3.99
CA SER A 169 -10.57 -11.48 3.64
C SER A 169 -9.42 -12.42 4.00
N GLN A 170 -8.41 -12.45 3.16
CA GLN A 170 -7.11 -12.93 3.60
C GLN A 170 -6.64 -12.06 4.78
N TYR A 171 -6.07 -12.69 5.81
CA TYR A 171 -5.62 -12.01 7.01
C TYR A 171 -4.69 -10.82 6.71
N SER A 172 -4.85 -9.77 7.47
CA SER A 172 -3.95 -8.61 7.52
C SER A 172 -4.08 -7.91 8.87
N PRO A 173 -2.98 -7.49 9.51
CA PRO A 173 -3.05 -6.77 10.79
C PRO A 173 -3.91 -5.50 10.73
N SER A 174 -3.96 -4.84 9.56
CA SER A 174 -4.80 -3.65 9.36
C SER A 174 -6.30 -3.96 9.40
N VAL A 175 -6.69 -5.20 9.09
CA VAL A 175 -8.08 -5.65 9.17
C VAL A 175 -8.52 -5.74 10.62
N ASP A 176 -7.69 -6.31 11.48
CA ASP A 176 -8.00 -6.41 12.91
C ASP A 176 -8.15 -5.03 13.54
N LEU A 177 -7.26 -4.08 13.21
CA LEU A 177 -7.32 -2.71 13.72
C LEU A 177 -8.59 -1.94 13.31
N MET A 178 -9.15 -2.26 12.14
CA MET A 178 -10.33 -1.55 11.62
C MET A 178 -11.65 -2.20 12.03
N TYR A 179 -11.68 -3.51 12.05
CA TYR A 179 -12.93 -4.27 12.15
C TYR A 179 -13.06 -5.08 13.44
N ASP A 180 -12.14 -4.95 14.39
CA ASP A 180 -12.21 -5.53 15.75
C ASP A 180 -12.56 -7.03 15.76
N GLY A 181 -12.06 -7.80 14.75
CA GLY A 181 -12.37 -9.21 14.60
C GLY A 181 -13.75 -9.54 13.97
N GLU A 182 -14.57 -8.55 13.66
CA GLU A 182 -15.88 -8.75 13.03
C GLU A 182 -15.79 -9.21 11.56
N LEU A 183 -14.61 -9.07 10.94
CA LEU A 183 -14.41 -9.52 9.58
C LEU A 183 -13.90 -10.95 9.54
N PRO A 184 -14.58 -11.89 8.85
CA PRO A 184 -14.07 -13.23 8.66
C PRO A 184 -12.76 -13.24 7.86
N VAL A 185 -11.69 -13.79 8.45
CA VAL A 185 -10.37 -13.86 7.82
C VAL A 185 -9.94 -15.30 7.55
N PHE A 186 -9.11 -15.48 6.51
CA PHE A 186 -8.51 -16.78 6.17
C PHE A 186 -7.01 -16.65 5.90
N SER A 187 -6.28 -17.73 6.11
CA SER A 187 -4.84 -17.83 5.88
C SER A 187 -4.48 -18.78 4.71
N ASN A 188 -5.35 -19.73 4.39
CA ASN A 188 -5.14 -20.72 3.32
C ASN A 188 -6.44 -21.02 2.56
N LYS A 189 -6.37 -21.86 1.52
CA LYS A 189 -7.50 -22.16 0.62
C LYS A 189 -8.60 -22.96 1.31
N GLU A 190 -8.21 -23.89 2.14
CA GLU A 190 -9.11 -24.79 2.88
C GLU A 190 -9.94 -23.99 3.88
N GLU A 191 -9.29 -23.11 4.62
CA GLU A 191 -9.96 -22.21 5.56
C GLU A 191 -10.87 -21.22 4.82
N CYS A 192 -10.44 -20.69 3.67
CA CYS A 192 -11.26 -19.84 2.82
C CYS A 192 -12.55 -20.55 2.39
N LEU A 193 -12.43 -21.77 1.86
CA LEU A 193 -13.58 -22.59 1.45
C LEU A 193 -14.50 -22.92 2.63
N LYS A 194 -13.92 -23.32 3.78
CA LYS A 194 -14.70 -23.64 4.98
C LYS A 194 -15.55 -22.45 5.43
N LYS A 195 -14.96 -21.24 5.49
CA LYS A 195 -15.68 -20.02 5.88
C LYS A 195 -16.76 -19.64 4.85
N ILE A 196 -16.46 -19.71 3.56
CA ILE A 196 -17.46 -19.45 2.51
C ILE A 196 -18.65 -20.41 2.66
N LYS A 197 -18.40 -21.71 2.78
CA LYS A 197 -19.47 -22.72 2.95
C LYS A 197 -20.27 -22.48 4.23
N LEU A 198 -19.63 -22.12 5.33
CA LEU A 198 -20.30 -21.82 6.60
C LEU A 198 -21.37 -20.73 6.40
N TYR A 199 -20.98 -19.59 5.81
CA TYR A 199 -21.91 -18.49 5.60
C TYR A 199 -22.95 -18.73 4.50
N LEU A 200 -22.62 -19.52 3.47
CA LEU A 200 -23.59 -19.84 2.41
C LEU A 200 -24.64 -20.82 2.87
N ASN A 201 -24.31 -21.75 3.78
CA ASN A 201 -25.20 -22.77 4.30
C ASN A 201 -26.13 -22.24 5.41
N ASP A 202 -25.73 -21.19 6.12
CA ASP A 202 -26.53 -20.58 7.18
C ASP A 202 -26.89 -19.13 6.82
N LYS A 203 -28.13 -18.94 6.35
CA LYS A 203 -28.63 -17.62 5.95
C LYS A 203 -28.72 -16.61 7.11
N ASN A 204 -29.00 -17.09 8.32
CA ASN A 204 -29.10 -16.21 9.48
C ASN A 204 -27.73 -15.74 9.91
N LEU A 205 -26.76 -16.63 9.96
CA LEU A 205 -25.37 -16.29 10.26
C LEU A 205 -24.80 -15.32 9.22
N LEU A 206 -25.06 -15.55 7.91
CA LEU A 206 -24.64 -14.65 6.84
C LEU A 206 -25.24 -13.25 7.03
N LYS A 207 -26.54 -13.19 7.32
CA LYS A 207 -27.23 -11.90 7.53
C LYS A 207 -26.65 -11.16 8.71
N GLU A 208 -26.54 -11.80 9.87
CA GLU A 208 -25.97 -11.19 11.09
C GLU A 208 -24.55 -10.68 10.88
N ALA A 209 -23.67 -11.52 10.29
CA ALA A 209 -22.30 -11.13 10.00
C ALA A 209 -22.22 -9.97 9.00
N THR A 210 -23.10 -9.94 7.98
CA THR A 210 -23.17 -8.85 7.02
C THR A 210 -23.60 -7.55 7.69
N GLU A 211 -24.64 -7.58 8.53
CA GLU A 211 -25.13 -6.40 9.24
C GLU A 211 -24.07 -5.80 10.16
N LYS A 212 -23.39 -6.62 10.95
CA LYS A 212 -22.28 -6.18 11.81
C LYS A 212 -21.15 -5.54 11.01
N PHE A 213 -20.72 -6.21 9.97
CA PHE A 213 -19.65 -5.73 9.10
C PHE A 213 -20.01 -4.41 8.38
N CYS A 214 -21.23 -4.30 7.84
CA CYS A 214 -21.73 -3.10 7.19
C CYS A 214 -21.79 -1.93 8.17
N LYS A 215 -22.31 -2.16 9.39
CA LYS A 215 -22.37 -1.15 10.46
C LYS A 215 -20.97 -0.60 10.76
N LYS A 216 -19.97 -1.48 10.90
CA LYS A 216 -18.58 -1.09 11.13
C LYS A 216 -17.99 -0.33 9.94
N SER A 217 -18.30 -0.74 8.72
CA SER A 217 -17.83 -0.05 7.51
C SER A 217 -18.39 1.37 7.38
N LEU A 218 -19.60 1.63 7.86
CA LEU A 218 -20.18 2.96 7.87
C LEU A 218 -19.45 3.96 8.79
N GLU A 219 -18.64 3.50 9.73
CA GLU A 219 -17.80 4.39 10.56
C GLU A 219 -16.67 5.04 9.73
N TYR A 220 -16.34 4.46 8.60
CA TYR A 220 -15.27 4.88 7.68
C TYR A 220 -15.83 5.48 6.37
N GLU A 221 -17.13 5.74 6.30
CA GLU A 221 -17.75 6.39 5.16
C GLU A 221 -17.36 7.87 5.11
N ASP A 222 -17.14 8.43 3.91
CA ASP A 222 -16.57 9.76 3.68
C ASP A 222 -17.25 10.86 4.49
N SER A 223 -18.59 10.92 4.45
CA SER A 223 -19.33 12.00 5.10
C SER A 223 -19.18 12.01 6.63
N LYS A 224 -18.94 10.85 7.23
CA LYS A 224 -18.70 10.70 8.66
C LYS A 224 -17.23 10.85 9.04
N TYR A 225 -16.36 10.62 8.09
CA TYR A 225 -14.93 10.62 8.36
C TYR A 225 -14.27 11.98 8.14
N ILE A 226 -14.91 12.87 7.37
CA ILE A 226 -14.39 14.20 7.05
C ILE A 226 -14.17 15.06 8.29
N ASP A 227 -15.06 14.97 9.29
CA ASP A 227 -14.91 15.72 10.53
C ASP A 227 -13.69 15.28 11.33
N LYS A 228 -13.38 13.97 11.33
CA LYS A 228 -12.17 13.44 11.95
C LYS A 228 -10.90 13.97 11.30
N ILE A 229 -10.93 14.13 9.96
CA ILE A 229 -9.83 14.74 9.20
C ILE A 229 -9.70 16.22 9.57
N GLY A 230 -10.81 16.96 9.64
CA GLY A 230 -10.84 18.36 10.05
C GLY A 230 -10.21 18.57 11.43
N ASN A 231 -10.70 17.85 12.44
CA ASN A 231 -10.18 17.89 13.80
C ASN A 231 -8.68 17.53 13.87
N PHE A 232 -8.24 16.54 13.11
CA PHE A 232 -6.82 16.21 13.02
C PHE A 232 -6.00 17.36 12.45
N LEU A 233 -6.46 17.99 11.37
CA LEU A 233 -5.76 19.12 10.73
C LEU A 233 -5.68 20.33 11.64
N GLU A 234 -6.73 20.62 12.39
CA GLU A 234 -6.75 21.71 13.37
C GLU A 234 -5.75 21.48 14.52
N ALA A 235 -5.66 20.25 15.01
CA ALA A 235 -4.77 19.89 16.11
C ALA A 235 -3.27 19.88 15.72
N ILE A 236 -2.93 19.93 14.44
CA ILE A 236 -1.53 19.94 14.00
C ILE A 236 -0.93 21.34 14.17
N ASN A 237 0.07 21.45 15.01
CA ASN A 237 0.92 22.63 15.08
C ASN A 237 2.01 22.56 13.99
N ILE A 238 2.20 23.66 13.27
CA ILE A 238 3.36 23.84 12.41
C ILE A 238 4.57 23.94 13.34
N LYS A 239 5.37 22.89 13.36
CA LYS A 239 6.64 22.91 14.10
C LYS A 239 7.72 23.47 13.19
N ASP A 240 8.53 24.38 13.71
CA ASP A 240 9.85 24.63 13.14
C ASP A 240 10.63 23.32 13.23
N LYS A 241 10.60 22.57 12.12
CA LYS A 241 11.30 21.29 12.08
C LYS A 241 12.79 21.57 11.97
N GLU A 242 13.50 21.47 13.06
CA GLU A 242 14.89 21.06 12.99
C GLU A 242 14.92 19.77 12.15
N HIS A 243 15.78 19.74 11.14
CA HIS A 243 15.93 18.60 10.25
C HIS A 243 16.08 17.32 11.06
N PHE A 244 15.03 16.51 11.15
CA PHE A 244 15.15 15.16 11.66
C PHE A 244 16.12 14.43 10.77
N LEU A 245 17.26 14.08 11.32
CA LEU A 245 18.15 13.14 10.67
C LEU A 245 17.41 11.82 10.57
N THR A 246 17.20 11.38 9.35
CA THR A 246 16.69 10.04 9.09
C THR A 246 17.53 9.05 9.89
N PRO A 247 16.92 8.16 10.69
CA PRO A 247 17.68 7.13 11.37
C PRO A 247 18.57 6.40 10.36
N ILE A 248 19.78 6.03 10.76
CA ILE A 248 20.77 5.39 9.87
C ILE A 248 20.18 4.16 9.15
N TRP A 249 19.32 3.39 9.83
CA TRP A 249 18.64 2.24 9.26
C TRP A 249 17.63 2.59 8.16
N TYR A 250 17.01 3.76 8.20
CA TYR A 250 16.16 4.27 7.13
C TYR A 250 16.96 4.56 5.86
N ASN A 251 18.11 5.20 6.02
CA ASN A 251 19.02 5.43 4.90
C ASN A 251 19.47 4.11 4.28
N GLN A 252 19.79 3.12 5.11
CA GLN A 252 20.19 1.79 4.63
C GLN A 252 19.07 1.08 3.87
N ILE A 253 17.83 1.18 4.33
CA ILE A 253 16.66 0.63 3.65
C ILE A 253 16.41 1.36 2.34
N PHE A 254 16.50 2.69 2.34
CA PHE A 254 16.33 3.51 1.14
C PHE A 254 17.38 3.18 0.06
N ILE A 255 18.66 3.07 0.45
CA ILE A 255 19.74 2.66 -0.45
C ILE A 255 19.41 1.30 -1.06
N ASN A 256 19.09 0.32 -0.22
CA ASN A 256 18.76 -1.03 -0.67
C ASN A 256 17.58 -1.05 -1.64
N GLN A 257 16.54 -0.29 -1.39
CA GLN A 257 15.37 -0.21 -2.26
C GLN A 257 15.68 0.57 -3.55
N SER A 258 16.36 1.70 -3.47
CA SER A 258 16.74 2.50 -4.63
C SER A 258 17.62 1.73 -5.60
N MET A 259 18.59 0.99 -5.08
CA MET A 259 19.45 0.14 -5.89
C MET A 259 18.72 -1.01 -6.58
N ARG A 260 17.65 -1.52 -5.97
CA ARG A 260 16.85 -2.62 -6.52
C ARG A 260 15.84 -2.18 -7.56
N LEU A 261 15.34 -0.94 -7.45
CA LEU A 261 14.24 -0.43 -8.27
C LEU A 261 14.65 -0.02 -9.69
N ARG A 262 15.91 -0.11 -10.08
CA ARG A 262 16.42 0.50 -11.33
C ARG A 262 16.04 1.98 -11.43
N PHE A 263 16.09 2.71 -10.34
CA PHE A 263 15.78 4.13 -10.36
C PHE A 263 16.67 4.87 -11.36
N LYS A 264 16.03 5.78 -12.09
CA LYS A 264 16.67 6.70 -13.01
C LYS A 264 17.81 7.43 -12.29
N ARG A 265 18.87 7.79 -13.00
CA ARG A 265 20.08 8.51 -12.53
C ARG A 265 19.79 9.66 -11.55
N THR A 266 18.63 10.29 -11.67
CA THR A 266 18.18 11.40 -10.83
C THR A 266 18.06 11.03 -9.34
N LEU A 267 17.51 9.87 -9.01
CA LEU A 267 17.32 9.44 -7.61
C LEU A 267 18.65 9.03 -6.95
N MET A 268 19.56 8.45 -7.71
CA MET A 268 20.91 8.17 -7.22
C MET A 268 21.67 9.46 -6.93
N LYS A 269 21.52 10.48 -7.79
CA LYS A 269 22.13 11.80 -7.60
C LYS A 269 21.57 12.48 -6.36
N THR A 270 20.25 12.47 -6.19
CA THR A 270 19.58 13.04 -5.00
C THR A 270 19.99 12.31 -3.74
N PHE A 271 20.10 10.99 -3.78
CA PHE A 271 20.54 10.19 -2.65
C PHE A 271 21.99 10.49 -2.25
N LEU A 272 22.93 10.56 -3.21
CA LEU A 272 24.32 10.94 -2.94
C LEU A 272 24.41 12.37 -2.40
N GLN A 273 23.60 13.26 -2.90
CA GLN A 273 23.52 14.64 -2.43
C GLN A 273 22.99 14.72 -0.99
N GLU A 274 21.98 13.92 -0.65
CA GLU A 274 21.47 13.79 0.73
C GLU A 274 22.50 13.15 1.67
N LEU A 275 23.23 12.13 1.22
CA LEU A 275 24.33 11.53 1.99
C LEU A 275 25.43 12.57 2.28
N ILE A 276 25.80 13.34 1.28
CA ILE A 276 26.80 14.42 1.39
C ILE A 276 26.26 15.54 2.30
N ASN A 277 25.03 15.99 2.10
CA ASN A 277 24.41 17.01 2.92
C ASN A 277 24.28 16.56 4.38
N ASN A 278 23.90 15.32 4.64
CA ASN A 278 23.81 14.76 6.00
C ASN A 278 25.19 14.58 6.64
N ALA A 279 26.22 14.27 5.84
CA ALA A 279 27.60 14.16 6.33
C ALA A 279 28.22 15.54 6.66
N PHE A 280 27.84 16.57 5.91
CA PHE A 280 28.43 17.91 6.03
C PHE A 280 27.51 18.96 6.67
N ASN A 281 26.23 18.66 6.94
CA ASN A 281 25.30 19.62 7.55
C ASN A 281 25.50 19.66 9.08
N LEU A 282 26.52 20.43 9.46
CA LEU A 282 27.20 20.37 10.74
C LEU A 282 26.66 21.33 11.80
N ARG A 283 25.53 22.02 11.56
CA ARG A 283 25.20 23.20 12.34
C ARG A 283 24.93 22.96 13.84
N ASN A 284 24.41 21.84 14.29
CA ASN A 284 24.00 21.72 15.70
C ASN A 284 24.21 20.36 16.38
N LYS A 285 25.23 19.56 16.03
CA LYS A 285 25.45 18.26 16.69
C LYS A 285 26.86 18.08 17.24
N ASN A 286 26.92 17.29 18.32
CA ASN A 286 28.17 16.87 18.94
C ASN A 286 29.11 16.21 17.90
N ILE A 287 30.37 16.60 17.89
CA ILE A 287 31.42 16.18 16.95
C ILE A 287 31.48 14.66 16.83
N LEU A 288 31.31 13.94 17.93
CA LEU A 288 31.34 12.47 17.96
C LEU A 288 30.21 11.83 17.11
N THR A 289 29.00 12.37 17.20
CA THR A 289 27.85 11.89 16.43
C THR A 289 28.02 12.15 14.92
N LYS A 290 28.68 13.27 14.57
CA LYS A 290 29.02 13.63 13.19
C LYS A 290 30.05 12.66 12.61
N PHE A 291 31.09 12.37 13.36
CA PHE A 291 32.14 11.41 12.97
C PHE A 291 31.54 10.01 12.76
N HIS A 292 30.69 9.57 13.67
CA HIS A 292 30.02 8.26 13.57
C HIS A 292 29.12 8.15 12.33
N GLN A 293 28.37 9.18 12.01
CA GLN A 293 27.51 9.23 10.83
C GLN A 293 28.31 9.27 9.51
N PHE A 294 29.40 10.02 9.48
CA PHE A 294 30.30 10.08 8.33
C PHE A 294 30.97 8.72 8.06
N PHE A 295 31.56 8.12 9.08
CA PHE A 295 32.19 6.80 8.97
C PHE A 295 31.20 5.71 8.55
N PHE A 296 30.01 5.71 9.13
CA PHE A 296 28.98 4.74 8.78
C PHE A 296 28.49 4.91 7.34
N SER A 297 28.36 6.13 6.86
CA SER A 297 28.02 6.44 5.46
C SER A 297 29.09 5.93 4.50
N ILE A 298 30.37 6.10 4.84
CA ILE A 298 31.49 5.55 4.06
C ILE A 298 31.47 4.03 4.03
N ILE A 299 31.27 3.38 5.16
CA ILE A 299 31.18 1.90 5.24
C ILE A 299 30.02 1.38 4.37
N ILE A 300 28.87 2.04 4.42
CA ILE A 300 27.74 1.69 3.56
C ILE A 300 28.11 1.86 2.09
N PHE A 301 28.72 2.98 1.72
CA PHE A 301 29.15 3.27 0.35
C PHE A 301 30.12 2.21 -0.16
N ILE A 302 31.17 1.89 0.59
CA ILE A 302 32.17 0.87 0.25
C ILE A 302 31.52 -0.51 0.08
N ARG A 303 30.61 -0.87 0.96
CA ARG A 303 29.89 -2.17 0.91
C ARG A 303 29.04 -2.32 -0.36
N TYR A 304 28.56 -1.21 -0.93
CA TYR A 304 27.71 -1.21 -2.12
C TYR A 304 28.45 -0.90 -3.42
N LEU A 305 29.70 -0.48 -3.33
CA LEU A 305 30.55 -0.17 -4.51
C LEU A 305 30.60 -1.32 -5.53
N PRO A 306 30.83 -2.60 -5.14
CA PRO A 306 30.84 -3.71 -6.09
C PRO A 306 29.50 -3.92 -6.80
N PHE A 307 28.38 -3.69 -6.09
CA PHE A 307 27.05 -3.82 -6.64
C PHE A 307 26.71 -2.69 -7.63
N LEU A 308 27.17 -1.48 -7.36
CA LEU A 308 27.08 -0.35 -8.27
C LEU A 308 27.86 -0.62 -9.56
N PHE A 309 29.06 -1.16 -9.44
CA PHE A 309 29.91 -1.52 -10.56
C PHE A 309 29.28 -2.60 -11.45
N ILE A 310 28.75 -3.68 -10.86
CA ILE A 310 28.02 -4.73 -11.58
C ILE A 310 26.79 -4.16 -12.31
N LYS A 311 26.03 -3.27 -11.67
CA LYS A 311 24.88 -2.62 -12.30
C LYS A 311 25.27 -1.65 -13.43
N PHE A 312 26.39 -0.97 -13.29
CA PHE A 312 26.92 -0.11 -14.35
C PHE A 312 27.28 -0.96 -15.59
N ILE A 313 27.99 -2.06 -15.41
CA ILE A 313 28.33 -2.99 -16.50
C ILE A 313 27.09 -3.61 -17.14
N LEU A 314 26.13 -4.08 -16.34
CA LEU A 314 24.86 -4.61 -16.86
C LEU A 314 24.05 -3.55 -17.61
N GLY A 315 24.11 -2.31 -17.18
CA GLY A 315 23.48 -1.17 -17.86
C GLY A 315 24.14 -0.87 -19.22
N LEU A 316 25.46 -1.01 -19.31
CA LEU A 316 26.19 -0.89 -20.55
C LEU A 316 25.83 -2.05 -21.51
N ILE A 317 25.78 -3.28 -21.02
CA ILE A 317 25.42 -4.47 -21.84
C ILE A 317 23.99 -4.35 -22.39
N ILE A 318 23.05 -3.86 -21.61
CA ILE A 318 21.67 -3.66 -22.08
C ILE A 318 21.60 -2.56 -23.13
N LYS A 319 22.35 -1.45 -22.97
CA LYS A 319 22.43 -0.39 -23.98
C LYS A 319 23.08 -0.88 -25.28
N TRP A 320 24.10 -1.72 -25.17
CA TRP A 320 24.72 -2.35 -26.34
C TRP A 320 23.75 -3.27 -27.08
N LYS A 321 22.96 -4.06 -26.36
CA LYS A 321 21.90 -4.90 -26.97
C LYS A 321 20.83 -4.06 -27.68
N GLU A 322 20.41 -2.95 -27.09
CA GLU A 322 19.45 -2.04 -27.73
C GLU A 322 20.03 -1.39 -29.00
N LEU A 323 21.32 -1.02 -29.00
CA LEU A 323 22.03 -0.48 -30.17
C LEU A 323 22.22 -1.50 -31.29
N ILE A 324 22.44 -2.77 -30.98
CA ILE A 324 22.62 -3.84 -31.97
C ILE A 324 21.26 -4.27 -32.56
N LEU A 325 20.16 -4.15 -31.85
CA LEU A 325 18.82 -4.54 -32.29
C LEU A 325 18.06 -3.45 -33.06
N LEU A 326 18.56 -2.20 -33.05
CA LEU A 326 17.95 -1.07 -33.78
C LEU A 326 17.98 -1.21 -35.32
N PRO A 327 18.98 -1.84 -35.96
CA PRO A 327 18.97 -2.01 -37.42
C PRO A 327 17.99 -3.06 -37.97
N ILE A 328 17.47 -3.95 -37.13
CA ILE A 328 16.65 -5.09 -37.59
C ILE A 328 15.14 -4.72 -37.70
N LYS A 329 14.74 -3.53 -37.25
CA LYS A 329 13.33 -3.09 -37.27
C LYS A 329 12.92 -2.20 -38.45
N ILE A 330 13.81 -1.95 -39.43
CA ILE A 330 13.55 -1.01 -40.54
C ILE A 330 13.25 -1.71 -41.88
N GLU A 331 13.29 -3.05 -41.95
CA GLU A 331 12.97 -3.76 -43.19
C GLU A 331 11.80 -4.73 -43.02
N ASN A 332 10.60 -4.23 -42.78
CA ASN A 332 9.34 -4.91 -43.08
C ASN A 332 8.23 -3.88 -43.22
N HIS A 333 8.21 -3.31 -44.42
CA HIS A 333 7.00 -2.72 -44.99
C HIS A 333 6.65 -3.44 -46.26
#